data_2d2980288a086368e5bb12f6bf8bded0
#
_entry.id   2d2980288a086368e5bb12f6bf8bded0
#
_cell.length_a   1.000
_cell.length_b   1.000
_cell.length_c   1.000
_cell.angle_alpha   90.00
_cell.angle_beta   90.00
_cell.angle_gamma   90.00
#
_symmetry.space_group_name_H-M   'P 1'
#
loop_
_entity.id
_entity.type
_entity.pdbx_description
1 polymer ?
#
loop_
_entity_poly.entity_id
_entity_poly.type
_entity_poly.pdbx_seq_one_letter_code
_entity_poly.pdbx_strand_id
1 'polypeptide(L)'
;MAIKILEKDKIVDVADVERVSREIHILKLIRHPNIIQLYEIIETPKHLFLVMEYMERGELFDYIVQKKKMSEDEACKVFEQIISGVEYIHKLRIVHRDLKLENLLMDYDKTIRIVDFGLSNTYKVEERLKTACGSPCYAAPEMI
;
A
#
# COMPACT_ATOMS: atom_id res chain seq x y z
N MET A 1 14.57 -8.26 -5.10
CA MET A 1 13.12 -8.38 -5.37
C MET A 1 12.43 -8.94 -4.14
N ALA A 2 11.21 -8.53 -3.87
CA ALA A 2 10.34 -9.09 -2.83
C ALA A 2 9.25 -9.95 -3.48
N ILE A 3 8.84 -11.02 -2.82
CA ILE A 3 7.79 -11.90 -3.33
C ILE A 3 6.71 -12.05 -2.26
N LYS A 4 5.49 -11.57 -2.58
CA LYS A 4 4.30 -11.83 -1.77
C LYS A 4 3.66 -13.12 -2.27
N ILE A 5 3.51 -14.09 -1.37
CA ILE A 5 2.95 -15.42 -1.69
C ILE A 5 1.53 -15.48 -1.15
N LEU A 6 0.58 -15.77 -2.01
CA LEU A 6 -0.81 -15.99 -1.66
C LEU A 6 -1.16 -17.46 -1.91
N GLU A 7 -1.61 -18.16 -0.87
CA GLU A 7 -2.08 -19.56 -0.97
C GLU A 7 -3.54 -19.55 -1.45
N LYS A 8 -3.81 -20.18 -2.60
CA LYS A 8 -5.15 -20.20 -3.19
C LYS A 8 -6.18 -20.91 -2.31
N ASP A 9 -5.74 -21.91 -1.56
CA ASP A 9 -6.61 -22.67 -0.64
C ASP A 9 -7.11 -21.81 0.54
N LYS A 10 -6.46 -20.67 0.82
CA LYS A 10 -6.87 -19.70 1.84
C LYS A 10 -7.79 -18.59 1.28
N ILE A 11 -7.93 -18.51 -0.04
CA ILE A 11 -8.78 -17.54 -0.73
C ILE A 11 -10.07 -18.29 -1.11
N VAL A 12 -10.95 -18.51 -0.13
CA VAL A 12 -12.07 -19.46 -0.29
C VAL A 12 -13.39 -18.74 -0.53
N ASP A 13 -13.62 -17.60 0.12
CA ASP A 13 -14.86 -16.86 -0.04
C ASP A 13 -14.79 -15.82 -1.19
N VAL A 14 -15.96 -15.45 -1.67
CA VAL A 14 -16.10 -14.49 -2.79
C VAL A 14 -15.47 -13.14 -2.44
N ALA A 15 -15.58 -12.70 -1.19
CA ALA A 15 -15.03 -11.42 -0.75
C ALA A 15 -13.50 -11.40 -0.79
N ASP A 16 -12.86 -12.50 -0.41
CA ASP A 16 -11.40 -12.65 -0.50
C ASP A 16 -10.91 -12.69 -1.94
N VAL A 17 -11.61 -13.40 -2.81
CA VAL A 17 -11.30 -13.43 -4.25
C VAL A 17 -11.41 -12.04 -4.86
N GLU A 18 -12.47 -11.30 -4.57
CA GLU A 18 -12.66 -9.94 -5.05
C GLU A 18 -11.59 -8.99 -4.53
N ARG A 19 -11.21 -9.12 -3.25
CA ARG A 19 -10.16 -8.29 -2.64
C ARG A 19 -8.81 -8.52 -3.32
N VAL A 20 -8.39 -9.76 -3.48
CA VAL A 20 -7.11 -10.13 -4.14
C VAL A 20 -7.12 -9.68 -5.60
N SER A 21 -8.20 -9.92 -6.33
CA SER A 21 -8.34 -9.50 -7.73
C SER A 21 -8.24 -7.98 -7.87
N ARG A 22 -8.86 -7.23 -6.97
CA ARG A 22 -8.81 -5.77 -6.94
C ARG A 22 -7.41 -5.25 -6.62
N GLU A 23 -6.73 -5.80 -5.61
CA GLU A 23 -5.36 -5.46 -5.26
C GLU A 23 -4.42 -5.64 -6.47
N ILE A 24 -4.51 -6.79 -7.13
CA ILE A 24 -3.73 -7.10 -8.33
C ILE A 24 -4.05 -6.12 -9.47
N HIS A 25 -5.31 -5.84 -9.72
CA HIS A 25 -5.73 -4.91 -10.77
C HIS A 25 -5.17 -3.51 -10.52
N ILE A 26 -5.25 -3.02 -9.28
CA ILE A 26 -4.70 -1.72 -8.88
C ILE A 26 -3.17 -1.71 -9.06
N LEU A 27 -2.46 -2.71 -8.55
CA LEU A 27 -1.00 -2.80 -8.66
C LEU A 27 -0.50 -2.86 -10.11
N LYS A 28 -1.29 -3.43 -11.03
CA LYS A 28 -0.97 -3.43 -12.48
C LYS A 28 -1.13 -2.06 -13.14
N LEU A 29 -2.04 -1.23 -12.63
CA LEU A 29 -2.35 0.08 -13.21
C LEU A 29 -1.40 1.18 -12.75
N ILE A 30 -0.91 1.11 -11.50
CA ILE A 30 -0.18 2.20 -10.87
C ILE A 30 1.32 2.13 -11.19
N ARG A 31 1.87 3.29 -11.58
CA ARG A 31 3.32 3.49 -11.75
C ARG A 31 3.71 4.86 -11.23
N HIS A 32 4.39 4.89 -10.09
CA HIS A 32 4.81 6.13 -9.47
C HIS A 32 6.06 5.89 -8.59
N PRO A 33 7.00 6.86 -8.52
CA PRO A 33 8.24 6.70 -7.73
C PRO A 33 8.02 6.50 -6.23
N ASN A 34 6.85 6.83 -5.69
CA ASN A 34 6.53 6.64 -4.27
C ASN A 34 5.45 5.57 -4.02
N ILE A 35 5.26 4.65 -4.97
CA ILE A 35 4.38 3.49 -4.84
C ILE A 35 5.15 2.24 -5.24
N ILE A 36 4.96 1.16 -4.49
CA ILE A 36 5.62 -0.11 -4.76
C ILE A 36 5.33 -0.60 -6.18
N GLN A 37 6.36 -1.02 -6.90
CA GLN A 37 6.22 -1.51 -8.26
C GLN A 37 5.99 -3.02 -8.26
N LEU A 38 4.92 -3.47 -8.90
CA LEU A 38 4.71 -4.85 -9.27
C LEU A 38 5.45 -5.14 -10.58
N TYR A 39 6.33 -6.14 -10.60
CA TYR A 39 7.08 -6.54 -11.78
C TYR A 39 6.39 -7.65 -12.54
N GLU A 40 5.99 -8.71 -11.83
CA GLU A 40 5.45 -9.91 -12.44
C GLU A 40 4.48 -10.63 -11.49
N ILE A 41 3.57 -11.39 -12.05
CA ILE A 41 2.69 -12.29 -11.32
C ILE A 41 2.89 -13.69 -11.88
N ILE A 42 3.27 -14.62 -11.00
CA ILE A 42 3.45 -16.02 -11.34
C ILE A 42 2.34 -16.82 -10.68
N GLU A 43 1.59 -17.54 -11.47
CA GLU A 43 0.48 -18.35 -11.00
C GLU A 43 0.80 -19.83 -11.10
N THR A 44 0.52 -20.57 -10.03
CA THR A 44 0.58 -22.03 -9.98
C THR A 44 -0.77 -22.58 -9.52
N PRO A 45 -1.00 -23.90 -9.58
CA PRO A 45 -2.24 -24.49 -9.08
C PRO A 45 -2.56 -24.14 -7.61
N LYS A 46 -1.53 -23.97 -6.76
CA LYS A 46 -1.69 -23.75 -5.31
C LYS A 46 -1.38 -22.32 -4.85
N HIS A 47 -0.57 -21.59 -5.60
CA HIS A 47 -0.07 -20.29 -5.15
C HIS A 47 -0.16 -19.23 -6.24
N LEU A 48 -0.25 -17.99 -5.79
CA LEU A 48 -0.06 -16.80 -6.59
C LEU A 48 1.13 -16.03 -6.01
N PHE A 49 2.13 -15.75 -6.82
CA PHE A 49 3.34 -15.03 -6.44
C PHE A 49 3.31 -13.65 -7.08
N LEU A 50 3.33 -12.61 -6.25
CA LEU A 50 3.49 -11.24 -6.71
C LEU A 50 4.96 -10.84 -6.55
N VAL A 51 5.66 -10.69 -7.64
CA VAL A 51 7.07 -10.28 -7.66
C VAL A 51 7.12 -8.76 -7.71
N MET A 52 7.69 -8.16 -6.67
CA MET A 52 7.67 -6.71 -6.47
C MET A 52 9.05 -6.15 -6.21
N GLU A 53 9.15 -4.83 -6.28
CA GLU A 53 10.29 -4.05 -5.82
C GLU A 53 10.64 -4.40 -4.35
N TYR A 54 11.93 -4.43 -4.05
CA TYR A 54 12.42 -4.68 -2.69
C TYR A 54 12.94 -3.40 -2.07
N MET A 55 12.50 -3.13 -0.85
CA MET A 55 12.86 -1.94 -0.07
C MET A 55 13.76 -2.37 1.10
N GLU A 56 15.05 -2.06 1.02
CA GLU A 56 16.10 -2.67 1.84
C GLU A 56 16.05 -2.23 3.31
N ARG A 57 15.52 -1.05 3.60
CA ARG A 57 15.38 -0.54 4.97
C ARG A 57 14.12 -0.99 5.68
N GLY A 58 13.19 -1.65 4.96
CA GLY A 58 11.95 -2.11 5.54
C GLY A 58 10.97 -0.97 5.89
N GLU A 59 10.25 -1.10 6.98
CA GLU A 59 9.18 -0.19 7.36
C GLU A 59 9.69 1.15 7.90
N LEU A 60 9.03 2.24 7.52
CA LEU A 60 9.31 3.58 8.06
C LEU A 60 9.09 3.61 9.58
N PHE A 61 8.13 2.83 10.08
CA PHE A 61 7.89 2.65 11.52
C PHE A 61 9.17 2.23 12.25
N ASP A 62 9.80 1.15 11.81
CA ASP A 62 11.03 0.62 12.43
C ASP A 62 12.19 1.61 12.36
N TYR A 63 12.30 2.31 11.23
CA TYR A 63 13.31 3.37 11.07
C TYR A 63 13.14 4.48 12.12
N ILE A 64 11.91 4.95 12.35
CA ILE A 64 11.61 5.99 13.35
C ILE A 64 11.89 5.48 14.76
N VAL A 65 11.49 4.25 15.08
CA VAL A 65 11.73 3.63 16.39
C VAL A 65 13.23 3.53 16.70
N GLN A 66 14.03 3.05 15.75
CA GLN A 66 15.48 2.94 15.90
C GLN A 66 16.16 4.31 16.06
N LYS A 67 15.71 5.31 15.32
CA LYS A 67 16.26 6.66 15.36
C LYS A 67 15.73 7.48 16.54
N LYS A 68 14.66 7.03 17.19
CA LYS A 68 13.87 7.68 18.25
C LYS A 68 13.05 8.89 17.78
N LYS A 69 13.58 9.72 16.90
CA LYS A 69 12.84 10.84 16.27
C LYS A 69 13.49 11.22 14.93
N MET A 70 12.70 11.78 14.05
CA MET A 70 13.16 12.45 12.83
C MET A 70 13.32 13.94 13.08
N SER A 71 14.25 14.59 12.36
CA SER A 71 14.26 16.06 12.28
C SER A 71 13.10 16.55 11.42
N GLU A 72 12.70 17.80 11.59
CA GLU A 72 11.62 18.43 10.77
C GLU A 72 11.97 18.38 9.28
N ASP A 73 13.21 18.65 8.89
CA ASP A 73 13.66 18.63 7.50
C ASP A 73 13.55 17.23 6.89
N GLU A 74 13.91 16.19 7.67
CA GLU A 74 13.79 14.81 7.23
C GLU A 74 12.33 14.37 7.14
N ALA A 75 11.53 14.73 8.14
CA ALA A 75 10.10 14.44 8.16
C ALA A 75 9.38 15.13 6.98
N CYS A 76 9.74 16.38 6.67
CA CYS A 76 9.21 17.10 5.53
C CYS A 76 9.47 16.35 4.20
N LYS A 77 10.72 15.94 3.96
CA LYS A 77 11.09 15.18 2.74
C LYS A 77 10.38 13.83 2.63
N VAL A 78 10.17 13.15 3.75
CA VAL A 78 9.40 11.89 3.78
C VAL A 78 7.93 12.18 3.49
N PHE A 79 7.37 13.20 4.12
CA PHE A 79 5.96 13.56 3.95
C PHE A 79 5.64 14.01 2.53
N GLU A 80 6.50 14.80 1.89
CA GLU A 80 6.35 15.19 0.47
C GLU A 80 6.24 13.97 -0.44
N GLN A 81 7.04 12.94 -0.22
CA GLN A 81 7.00 11.72 -1.00
C GLN A 81 5.68 10.95 -0.80
N ILE A 82 5.22 10.86 0.45
CA ILE A 82 3.93 10.23 0.78
C ILE A 82 2.78 10.96 0.08
N ILE A 83 2.72 12.28 0.19
CA ILE A 83 1.67 13.10 -0.44
C ILE A 83 1.72 12.98 -1.97
N SER A 84 2.92 12.94 -2.57
CA SER A 84 3.07 12.72 -4.00
C SER A 84 2.46 11.40 -4.46
N GLY A 85 2.72 10.31 -3.72
CA GLY A 85 2.11 9.00 -4.00
C GLY A 85 0.59 9.00 -3.81
N VAL A 86 0.09 9.62 -2.73
CA VAL A 86 -1.34 9.73 -2.44
C VAL A 86 -2.05 10.57 -3.52
N GLU A 87 -1.49 11.70 -3.89
CA GLU A 87 -2.03 12.54 -4.97
C GLU A 87 -2.20 11.75 -6.27
N TYR A 88 -1.17 10.96 -6.62
CA TYR A 88 -1.21 10.14 -7.82
C TYR A 88 -2.36 9.12 -7.81
N ILE A 89 -2.52 8.34 -6.74
CA ILE A 89 -3.62 7.36 -6.67
C ILE A 89 -4.99 8.03 -6.62
N HIS A 90 -5.12 9.19 -5.95
CA HIS A 90 -6.38 9.94 -5.90
C HIS A 90 -6.76 10.49 -7.29
N LYS A 91 -5.81 10.93 -8.12
CA LYS A 91 -6.05 11.29 -9.53
C LYS A 91 -6.61 10.11 -10.35
N LEU A 92 -6.22 8.88 -10.00
CA LEU A 92 -6.77 7.65 -10.58
C LEU A 92 -8.07 7.18 -9.92
N ARG A 93 -8.62 7.97 -8.99
CA ARG A 93 -9.80 7.63 -8.19
C ARG A 93 -9.63 6.35 -7.36
N ILE A 94 -8.43 6.10 -6.90
CA ILE A 94 -8.09 5.01 -5.98
C ILE A 94 -7.88 5.61 -4.59
N VAL A 95 -8.49 4.99 -3.58
CA VAL A 95 -8.26 5.32 -2.17
C VAL A 95 -7.59 4.14 -1.48
N HIS A 96 -6.50 4.38 -0.78
CA HIS A 96 -5.71 3.33 -0.11
C HIS A 96 -6.46 2.72 1.08
N ARG A 97 -7.05 3.53 1.95
CA ARG A 97 -7.86 3.18 3.14
C ARG A 97 -7.12 2.53 4.32
N ASP A 98 -5.81 2.33 4.22
CA ASP A 98 -4.99 1.82 5.35
C ASP A 98 -3.59 2.46 5.35
N LEU A 99 -3.54 3.78 5.21
CA LEU A 99 -2.27 4.52 5.32
C LEU A 99 -1.82 4.55 6.77
N LYS A 100 -0.64 4.00 7.02
CA LYS A 100 0.03 3.91 8.33
C LYS A 100 1.53 3.72 8.12
N LEU A 101 2.32 3.94 9.16
CA LEU A 101 3.79 3.87 9.07
C LEU A 101 4.31 2.49 8.65
N GLU A 102 3.58 1.42 8.99
CA GLU A 102 3.90 0.04 8.61
C GLU A 102 3.69 -0.23 7.11
N ASN A 103 2.81 0.55 6.46
CA ASN A 103 2.55 0.47 5.02
C ASN A 103 3.39 1.46 4.20
N LEU A 104 4.43 2.00 4.80
CA LEU A 104 5.41 2.87 4.15
C LEU A 104 6.78 2.21 4.26
N LEU A 105 7.34 1.80 3.13
CA LEU A 105 8.67 1.21 3.09
C LEU A 105 9.71 2.22 2.63
N MET A 106 10.95 2.02 3.05
CA MET A 106 12.08 2.90 2.75
C MET A 106 13.23 2.11 2.13
N ASP A 107 13.98 2.71 1.22
CA ASP A 107 15.27 2.24 0.74
C ASP A 107 16.46 2.95 1.41
N TYR A 108 17.68 2.60 1.03
CA TYR A 108 18.88 3.24 1.58
C TYR A 108 19.02 4.71 1.19
N ASP A 109 18.43 5.13 0.07
CA ASP A 109 18.43 6.52 -0.39
C ASP A 109 17.31 7.35 0.25
N LYS A 110 16.57 6.75 1.20
CA LYS A 110 15.41 7.34 1.88
C LYS A 110 14.24 7.64 0.93
N THR A 111 14.13 6.87 -0.15
CA THR A 111 12.95 6.89 -1.00
C THR A 111 11.83 6.11 -0.30
N ILE A 112 10.63 6.69 -0.26
CA ILE A 112 9.46 6.07 0.34
C ILE A 112 8.61 5.41 -0.74
N ARG A 113 8.12 4.20 -0.43
CA ARG A 113 7.10 3.50 -1.22
C ARG A 113 5.88 3.19 -0.37
N ILE A 114 4.71 3.57 -0.86
CA ILE A 114 3.43 3.13 -0.30
C ILE A 114 3.19 1.71 -0.75
N VAL A 115 2.85 0.83 0.20
CA VAL A 115 2.59 -0.60 -0.03
C VAL A 115 1.22 -1.01 0.50
N ASP A 116 0.83 -2.25 0.23
CA ASP A 116 -0.39 -2.90 0.73
C ASP A 116 -1.71 -2.24 0.28
N PHE A 117 -2.07 -2.52 -0.96
CA PHE A 117 -3.33 -2.08 -1.57
C PHE A 117 -4.51 -3.05 -1.32
N GLY A 118 -4.36 -3.99 -0.37
CA GLY A 118 -5.37 -5.02 -0.05
C GLY A 118 -6.71 -4.46 0.43
N LEU A 119 -6.73 -3.27 1.03
CA LEU A 119 -7.95 -2.56 1.43
C LEU A 119 -8.34 -1.44 0.45
N SER A 120 -7.57 -1.20 -0.60
CA SER A 120 -7.82 -0.13 -1.56
C SER A 120 -9.09 -0.36 -2.37
N ASN A 121 -9.71 0.73 -2.79
CA ASN A 121 -10.88 0.69 -3.66
C ASN A 121 -10.89 1.86 -4.63
N THR A 122 -11.60 1.68 -5.73
CA THR A 122 -11.95 2.78 -6.64
C THR A 122 -13.25 3.43 -6.20
N TYR A 123 -13.40 4.73 -6.46
CA TYR A 123 -14.62 5.45 -6.13
C TYR A 123 -15.12 6.27 -7.33
N LYS A 124 -16.44 6.45 -7.39
CA LYS A 124 -17.08 7.44 -8.27
C LYS A 124 -17.37 8.71 -7.48
N VAL A 125 -17.39 9.85 -8.16
CA VAL A 125 -17.53 11.18 -7.49
C VAL A 125 -18.82 11.26 -6.65
N GLU A 126 -19.87 10.53 -7.03
CA GLU A 126 -21.18 10.56 -6.38
C GLU A 126 -21.41 9.39 -5.40
N GLU A 127 -20.48 8.45 -5.28
CA GLU A 127 -20.62 7.27 -4.43
C GLU A 127 -19.71 7.34 -3.20
N ARG A 128 -20.28 7.11 -2.02
CA ARG A 128 -19.51 6.97 -0.78
C ARG A 128 -19.00 5.56 -0.62
N LEU A 129 -17.76 5.43 -0.14
CA LEU A 129 -17.20 4.15 0.28
C LEU A 129 -17.89 3.73 1.59
N LYS A 130 -18.53 2.55 1.60
CA LYS A 130 -19.38 2.10 2.72
C LYS A 130 -18.72 1.07 3.62
N THR A 131 -17.63 0.43 3.18
CA THR A 131 -16.96 -0.64 3.93
C THR A 131 -16.12 -0.05 5.05
N ALA A 132 -16.44 -0.38 6.30
CA ALA A 132 -15.58 -0.06 7.43
C ALA A 132 -14.31 -0.91 7.36
N CYS A 133 -13.15 -0.27 7.21
CA CYS A 133 -11.84 -0.90 7.12
C CYS A 133 -10.75 0.09 7.50
N GLY A 134 -9.51 -0.42 7.61
CA GLY A 134 -8.36 0.38 8.00
C GLY A 134 -7.94 0.12 9.45
N SER A 135 -6.93 0.85 9.91
CA SER A 135 -6.38 0.74 11.26
C SER A 135 -6.98 1.81 12.17
N PRO A 136 -7.76 1.47 13.21
CA PRO A 136 -8.57 2.43 13.98
C PRO A 136 -7.78 3.60 14.57
N CYS A 137 -6.54 3.38 15.00
CA CYS A 137 -5.69 4.43 15.58
C CYS A 137 -5.21 5.49 14.56
N TYR A 138 -5.39 5.24 13.27
CA TYR A 138 -5.08 6.15 12.17
C TYR A 138 -6.35 6.75 11.53
N ALA A 139 -7.53 6.27 11.94
CA ALA A 139 -8.78 6.72 11.34
C ALA A 139 -9.11 8.16 11.75
N ALA A 140 -9.55 8.95 10.79
CA ALA A 140 -10.07 10.30 11.06
C ALA A 140 -11.41 10.22 11.82
N PRO A 141 -11.76 11.23 12.65
CA PRO A 141 -12.97 11.19 13.47
C PRO A 141 -14.26 10.95 12.69
N GLU A 142 -14.35 11.46 11.47
CA GLU A 142 -15.50 11.28 10.58
C GLU A 142 -15.64 9.86 10.01
N MET A 143 -14.65 9.01 10.22
CA MET A 143 -14.65 7.60 9.77
C MET A 143 -15.08 6.62 10.86
N ILE A 144 -15.29 7.08 12.09
CA ILE A 144 -15.63 6.26 13.26
C ILE A 144 -17.13 6.27 13.53
#